data_31345a359b3370fd988312c9940dcbdc
#
_entry.id   31345a359b3370fd988312c9940dcbdc
#
_cell.length_a   1.000
_cell.length_b   1.000
_cell.length_c   1.000
_cell.angle_alpha   90.00
_cell.angle_beta   90.00
_cell.angle_gamma   90.00
#
_symmetry.space_group_name_H-M   'P 1'
#
loop_
_entity.id
_entity.type
_entity.pdbx_description
1 polymer ?
#
loop_
_entity_poly.entity_id
_entity_poly.type
_entity_poly.pdbx_seq_one_letter_code
_entity_poly.pdbx_strand_id
1 'polypeptide(L)'
;MSKFNDLINGDQPVLVDFHATWCGPCKTMAPVLEELKNEIGGKARIIKIDIDKNQAAANKFNVRGVPTFILFKNGKQMWRQSGAIPKHMLEQAINQAL
;
A
#
# COMPACT_ATOMS: atom_id res chain seq x y z
N MET A 1 -7.32 1.26 15.09
CA MET A 1 -5.96 0.83 14.73
C MET A 1 -5.72 -0.66 14.87
N SER A 2 -6.40 -1.35 15.83
CA SER A 2 -6.20 -2.80 16.00
C SER A 2 -6.55 -3.58 14.74
N LYS A 3 -7.63 -3.22 14.04
CA LYS A 3 -8.02 -3.89 12.79
C LYS A 3 -6.95 -3.72 11.70
N PHE A 4 -6.39 -2.54 11.58
CA PHE A 4 -5.31 -2.28 10.64
C PHE A 4 -4.07 -3.09 11.00
N ASN A 5 -3.71 -3.11 12.30
CA ASN A 5 -2.57 -3.90 12.78
C ASN A 5 -2.75 -5.38 12.47
N ASP A 6 -3.96 -5.90 12.60
CA ASP A 6 -4.26 -7.29 12.26
C ASP A 6 -4.06 -7.57 10.78
N LEU A 7 -4.43 -6.61 9.91
CA LEU A 7 -4.29 -6.77 8.47
C LEU A 7 -2.83 -6.87 8.02
N ILE A 8 -1.93 -6.13 8.66
CA ILE A 8 -0.52 -6.07 8.26
C ILE A 8 0.37 -7.05 9.01
N ASN A 9 -0.14 -7.71 10.05
CA ASN A 9 0.66 -8.51 10.99
C ASN A 9 0.67 -10.00 10.66
N GLY A 10 0.78 -10.35 9.39
CA GLY A 10 0.90 -11.73 8.94
C GLY A 10 2.17 -11.92 8.13
N ASP A 11 2.45 -13.17 7.76
CA ASP A 11 3.63 -13.49 6.95
C ASP A 11 3.39 -13.25 5.46
N GLN A 12 2.15 -13.06 5.04
CA GLN A 12 1.83 -12.65 3.67
C GLN A 12 2.14 -11.17 3.52
N PRO A 13 2.90 -10.75 2.50
CA PRO A 13 3.12 -9.33 2.26
C PRO A 13 1.83 -8.58 2.00
N VAL A 14 1.71 -7.38 2.57
CA VAL A 14 0.56 -6.50 2.39
C VAL A 14 1.04 -5.16 1.88
N LEU A 15 0.63 -4.81 0.68
CA LEU A 15 0.90 -3.50 0.10
C LEU A 15 -0.25 -2.56 0.48
N VAL A 16 0.06 -1.51 1.22
CA VAL A 16 -0.91 -0.51 1.62
C VAL A 16 -0.76 0.71 0.72
N ASP A 17 -1.85 1.07 0.05
CA ASP A 17 -1.94 2.26 -0.79
C ASP A 17 -2.67 3.36 0.01
N PHE A 18 -1.91 4.31 0.54
CA PHE A 18 -2.48 5.48 1.19
C PHE A 18 -2.84 6.49 0.10
N HIS A 19 -4.12 6.83 0.02
CA HIS A 19 -4.64 7.68 -1.03
C HIS A 19 -5.63 8.70 -0.49
N ALA A 20 -6.08 9.61 -1.35
CA ALA A 20 -7.16 10.54 -1.06
C ALA A 20 -8.03 10.69 -2.31
N THR A 21 -9.30 11.01 -2.09
CA THR A 21 -10.26 11.16 -3.21
C THR A 21 -9.94 12.36 -4.10
N TRP A 22 -9.29 13.38 -3.55
CA TRP A 22 -8.91 14.60 -4.28
C TRP A 22 -7.58 14.50 -5.01
N CYS A 23 -6.90 13.37 -4.91
CA CYS A 23 -5.53 13.19 -5.39
C CYS A 23 -5.51 12.68 -6.83
N GLY A 24 -5.05 13.51 -7.77
CA GLY A 24 -4.93 13.14 -9.18
C GLY A 24 -4.01 11.94 -9.43
N PRO A 25 -2.76 11.96 -8.93
CA PRO A 25 -1.86 10.81 -9.08
C PRO A 25 -2.39 9.51 -8.49
N CYS A 26 -3.19 9.59 -7.41
CA CYS A 26 -3.84 8.41 -6.84
C CYS A 26 -4.82 7.79 -7.84
N LYS A 27 -5.56 8.63 -8.55
CA LYS A 27 -6.51 8.16 -9.58
C LYS A 27 -5.77 7.51 -10.75
N THR A 28 -4.63 8.04 -11.12
CA THR A 28 -3.78 7.47 -12.16
C THR A 28 -3.28 6.09 -11.76
N MET A 29 -2.98 5.89 -10.48
CA MET A 29 -2.47 4.61 -9.98
C MET A 29 -3.56 3.54 -9.82
N ALA A 30 -4.84 3.92 -9.74
CA ALA A 30 -5.91 2.97 -9.50
C ALA A 30 -5.93 1.79 -10.51
N PRO A 31 -5.88 2.02 -11.84
CA PRO A 31 -5.83 0.90 -12.78
C PRO A 31 -4.54 0.09 -12.70
N VAL A 32 -3.42 0.73 -12.35
CA VAL A 32 -2.14 0.04 -12.17
C VAL A 32 -2.25 -0.96 -11.01
N LEU A 33 -2.87 -0.54 -9.92
CA LEU A 33 -3.05 -1.41 -8.75
C LEU A 33 -4.02 -2.55 -9.03
N GLU A 34 -5.08 -2.30 -9.81
CA GLU A 34 -6.01 -3.36 -10.22
C GLU A 34 -5.30 -4.42 -11.06
N GLU A 35 -4.48 -3.98 -12.00
CA GLU A 35 -3.69 -4.88 -12.83
C GLU A 35 -2.70 -5.68 -11.99
N LEU A 36 -2.01 -5.01 -11.08
CA LEU A 36 -1.06 -5.65 -10.17
C LEU A 36 -1.75 -6.70 -9.30
N LYS A 37 -2.91 -6.37 -8.75
CA LYS A 37 -3.70 -7.28 -7.93
C LYS A 37 -4.05 -8.56 -8.68
N ASN A 38 -4.46 -8.43 -9.95
CA ASN A 38 -4.80 -9.58 -10.78
C ASN A 38 -3.57 -10.45 -11.07
N GLU A 39 -2.41 -9.84 -11.25
CA GLU A 39 -1.17 -10.54 -11.57
C GLU A 39 -0.58 -11.28 -10.37
N ILE A 40 -0.58 -10.66 -9.19
CA ILE A 40 0.03 -11.26 -8.00
C ILE A 40 -0.85 -12.33 -7.35
N GLY A 41 -2.17 -12.29 -7.60
CA GLY A 41 -3.09 -13.29 -7.06
C GLY A 41 -3.02 -13.35 -5.53
N GLY A 42 -2.88 -14.57 -4.99
CA GLY A 42 -2.83 -14.80 -3.56
C GLY A 42 -1.47 -14.62 -2.90
N LYS A 43 -0.43 -14.24 -3.65
CA LYS A 43 0.92 -14.10 -3.10
C LYS A 43 1.05 -12.94 -2.12
N ALA A 44 0.27 -11.88 -2.32
CA ALA A 44 0.27 -10.69 -1.47
C ALA A 44 -1.12 -10.08 -1.48
N ARG A 45 -1.39 -9.24 -0.49
CA ARG A 45 -2.64 -8.48 -0.43
C ARG A 45 -2.35 -7.03 -0.79
N ILE A 46 -3.34 -6.39 -1.41
CA ILE A 46 -3.30 -4.94 -1.66
C ILE A 46 -4.51 -4.35 -0.97
N ILE A 47 -4.28 -3.41 -0.05
CA ILE A 47 -5.36 -2.70 0.64
C ILE A 47 -5.21 -1.20 0.42
N LYS A 48 -6.34 -0.52 0.35
CA LYS A 48 -6.38 0.93 0.17
C LYS A 48 -6.83 1.60 1.45
N ILE A 49 -6.12 2.66 1.84
CA ILE A 49 -6.44 3.45 3.02
C ILE A 49 -6.62 4.89 2.59
N ASP A 50 -7.82 5.43 2.80
CA ASP A 50 -8.11 6.84 2.58
C ASP A 50 -7.58 7.63 3.78
N ILE A 51 -6.62 8.52 3.56
CA ILE A 51 -5.96 9.26 4.64
C ILE A 51 -6.91 10.22 5.37
N ASP A 52 -7.94 10.70 4.68
CA ASP A 52 -8.92 11.61 5.31
C ASP A 52 -9.87 10.87 6.26
N LYS A 53 -10.17 9.61 5.91
CA LYS A 53 -11.03 8.75 6.72
C LYS A 53 -10.26 7.97 7.79
N ASN A 54 -8.94 7.86 7.65
CA ASN A 54 -8.09 7.05 8.53
C ASN A 54 -6.86 7.84 8.95
N GLN A 55 -7.09 8.98 9.57
CA GLN A 55 -6.02 9.92 9.96
C GLN A 55 -5.04 9.29 10.94
N ALA A 56 -5.52 8.44 11.84
CA ALA A 56 -4.66 7.77 12.81
C ALA A 56 -3.61 6.89 12.13
N ALA A 57 -4.01 6.13 11.11
CA ALA A 57 -3.09 5.28 10.36
C ALA A 57 -2.07 6.13 9.58
N ALA A 58 -2.53 7.20 8.91
CA ALA A 58 -1.65 8.09 8.18
C ALA A 58 -0.62 8.74 9.11
N ASN A 59 -1.05 9.20 10.28
CA ASN A 59 -0.16 9.82 11.26
C ASN A 59 0.84 8.83 11.82
N LYS A 60 0.41 7.61 12.12
CA LYS A 60 1.28 6.57 12.66
C LYS A 60 2.48 6.30 11.76
N PHE A 61 2.26 6.29 10.44
CA PHE A 61 3.31 6.01 9.47
C PHE A 61 3.85 7.25 8.78
N ASN A 62 3.57 8.43 9.32
CA ASN A 62 4.06 9.70 8.80
C ASN A 62 3.79 9.90 7.32
N VAL A 63 2.58 9.55 6.88
CA VAL A 63 2.16 9.76 5.50
C VAL A 63 1.83 11.24 5.32
N ARG A 64 2.67 11.95 4.59
CA ARG A 64 2.55 13.40 4.36
C ARG A 64 2.08 13.74 2.95
N GLY A 65 2.28 12.85 2.02
CA GLY A 65 1.86 13.02 0.64
C GLY A 65 1.15 11.78 0.14
N VAL A 66 0.37 11.92 -0.92
CA VAL A 66 -0.34 10.79 -1.54
C VAL A 66 -0.11 10.79 -3.04
N PRO A 67 -0.07 9.60 -3.66
CA PRO A 67 -0.13 8.30 -3.01
C PRO A 67 1.16 7.99 -2.24
N THR A 68 1.06 7.19 -1.19
CA THR A 68 2.22 6.61 -0.52
C THR A 68 1.96 5.11 -0.40
N PHE A 69 2.92 4.33 -0.86
CA PHE A 69 2.84 2.87 -0.83
C PHE A 69 3.78 2.35 0.24
N ILE A 70 3.27 1.53 1.14
CA ILE A 70 4.07 0.87 2.18
C ILE A 70 3.81 -0.62 2.12
N LEU A 71 4.87 -1.40 2.03
CA LEU A 71 4.79 -2.85 2.04
C LEU A 71 5.12 -3.35 3.44
N PHE A 72 4.19 -4.10 4.03
CA PHE A 72 4.34 -4.68 5.36
C PHE A 72 4.47 -6.20 5.27
N LYS A 73 5.21 -6.75 6.22
CA LYS A 73 5.27 -8.20 6.43
C LYS A 73 5.57 -8.43 7.91
N ASN A 74 4.76 -9.25 8.56
CA ASN A 74 4.86 -9.51 10.00
C ASN A 74 4.82 -8.21 10.82
N GLY A 75 3.99 -7.26 10.39
CA GLY A 75 3.82 -5.97 11.05
C GLY A 75 4.94 -4.98 10.81
N LYS A 76 5.97 -5.36 10.05
CA LYS A 76 7.14 -4.51 9.81
C LYS A 76 7.05 -3.86 8.43
N GLN A 77 7.47 -2.60 8.37
CA GLN A 77 7.59 -1.86 7.13
C GLN A 77 8.82 -2.33 6.37
N MET A 78 8.60 -3.02 5.24
CA MET A 78 9.67 -3.61 4.45
C MET A 78 10.16 -2.68 3.34
N TRP A 79 9.26 -1.82 2.85
CA TRP A 79 9.54 -0.94 1.73
C TRP A 79 8.53 0.19 1.72
N ARG A 80 8.94 1.36 1.22
CA ARG A 80 8.07 2.53 1.16
C ARG A 80 8.46 3.41 -0.02
N GLN A 81 7.47 3.94 -0.71
CA GLN A 81 7.67 4.88 -1.81
C GLN A 81 6.47 5.79 -1.93
N SER A 82 6.70 7.10 -2.09
CA SER A 82 5.64 8.09 -2.32
C SER A 82 5.62 8.50 -3.78
N GLY A 83 4.44 8.94 -4.23
CA GLY A 83 4.22 9.39 -5.60
C GLY A 83 3.78 8.28 -6.53
N ALA A 84 3.32 8.67 -7.73
CA ALA A 84 2.96 7.70 -8.76
C ALA A 84 4.24 7.02 -9.27
N ILE A 85 4.22 5.69 -9.33
CA ILE A 85 5.37 4.90 -9.74
C ILE A 85 4.94 3.81 -10.71
N PRO A 86 5.87 3.30 -11.53
CA PRO A 86 5.55 2.21 -12.46
C PRO A 86 5.21 0.92 -11.72
N LYS A 87 4.34 0.12 -12.30
CA LYS A 87 3.91 -1.16 -11.75
C LYS A 87 5.10 -2.06 -11.40
N HIS A 88 6.14 -2.10 -12.23
CA HIS A 88 7.28 -2.99 -11.99
C HIS A 88 8.01 -2.71 -10.69
N MET A 89 7.99 -1.47 -10.20
CA MET A 89 8.59 -1.14 -8.90
C MET A 89 7.81 -1.77 -7.76
N LEU A 90 6.48 -1.76 -7.85
CA LEU A 90 5.61 -2.42 -6.87
C LEU A 90 5.79 -3.94 -6.91
N GLU A 91 5.88 -4.50 -8.11
CA GLU A 91 6.13 -5.93 -8.31
C GLU A 91 7.45 -6.36 -7.67
N GLN A 92 8.51 -5.60 -7.89
CA GLN A 92 9.83 -5.90 -7.32
C GLN A 92 9.79 -5.88 -5.80
N ALA A 93 9.14 -4.86 -5.21
CA ALA A 93 9.02 -4.75 -3.78
C ALA A 93 8.32 -5.97 -3.19
N ILE A 94 7.20 -6.38 -3.79
CA ILE A 94 6.43 -7.55 -3.35
C ILE A 94 7.27 -8.82 -3.49
N ASN A 95 7.92 -9.02 -4.63
CA ASN A 95 8.71 -10.22 -4.87
C ASN A 95 9.87 -10.37 -3.89
N GLN A 96 10.50 -9.25 -3.51
CA GLN A 96 11.59 -9.27 -2.53
C GLN A 96 11.09 -9.63 -1.12
N ALA A 97 9.82 -9.47 -0.85
CA ALA A 97 9.21 -9.77 0.44
C ALA A 97 8.58 -11.16 0.52
N LEU A 98 8.52 -11.88 -0.57
CA LEU A 98 7.94 -13.24 -0.62
C LEU A 98 8.79 -14.29 0.08
#